data_64161605c3985dad0d6d3812e535c406
#
_entry.id   64161605c3985dad0d6d3812e535c406
#
_cell.length_a   1.000
_cell.length_b   1.000
_cell.length_c   1.000
_cell.angle_alpha   90.00
_cell.angle_beta   90.00
_cell.angle_gamma   90.00
#
_symmetry.space_group_name_H-M   'P 1'
#
loop_
_entity.id
_entity.type
_entity.pdbx_description
1 polymer ?
#
loop_
_entity_poly.entity_id
_entity_poly.type
_entity_poly.pdbx_seq_one_letter_code
_entity_poly.pdbx_strand_id
1 'polypeptide(L)'
;DVLGSRGLGDVYKRQEQQFDIILPLAEEAHINAIIPVDDAAFQNPASMQQAIIDYCATHQLQVPQTKAEIVRCVLQSLAAKYAEATAHLNKMLPQPIKCMHIIGGGSQNKLLNRLTSEALGVPVIAGPIEATGMGNILTQALAKGEIKDIDELRAVVRQSI
;
A
#
# COMPACT_ATOMS: atom_id res chain seq x y z
N ASP A 1 -22.32 -35.00 -5.70
CA ASP A 1 -21.51 -34.34 -4.65
C ASP A 1 -20.10 -34.09 -5.11
N VAL A 2 -19.91 -33.00 -5.84
CA VAL A 2 -18.59 -32.48 -6.10
C VAL A 2 -18.60 -31.03 -5.66
N LEU A 3 -18.50 -30.80 -4.39
CA LEU A 3 -17.92 -29.57 -3.85
C LEU A 3 -16.42 -29.65 -4.14
N GLY A 4 -16.10 -29.42 -5.43
CA GLY A 4 -14.72 -29.30 -5.88
C GLY A 4 -14.03 -28.28 -5.02
N SER A 5 -13.00 -28.72 -4.34
CA SER A 5 -11.98 -27.92 -3.70
C SER A 5 -11.38 -26.94 -4.70
N ARG A 6 -12.10 -25.83 -4.95
CA ARG A 6 -11.49 -24.65 -5.55
C ARG A 6 -10.52 -24.13 -4.49
N GLY A 7 -9.27 -24.56 -4.63
CA GLY A 7 -8.24 -24.28 -3.65
C GLY A 7 -8.08 -22.75 -3.47
N LEU A 8 -7.60 -22.37 -2.30
CA LEU A 8 -7.19 -20.99 -1.98
C LEU A 8 -6.43 -20.32 -3.13
N GLY A 9 -5.64 -21.08 -3.91
CA GLY A 9 -4.93 -20.61 -5.09
C GLY A 9 -5.82 -20.03 -6.19
N ASP A 10 -7.06 -20.51 -6.39
CA ASP A 10 -7.99 -19.96 -7.38
C ASP A 10 -8.61 -18.65 -6.91
N VAL A 11 -8.77 -18.50 -5.59
CA VAL A 11 -9.26 -17.25 -4.98
C VAL A 11 -8.19 -16.15 -5.11
N TYR A 12 -6.94 -16.47 -4.82
CA TYR A 12 -5.82 -15.52 -4.96
C TYR A 12 -5.61 -15.09 -6.43
N LYS A 13 -5.60 -16.03 -7.38
CA LYS A 13 -5.50 -15.73 -8.81
C LYS A 13 -6.62 -14.81 -9.32
N ARG A 14 -7.85 -14.98 -8.82
CA ARG A 14 -8.98 -14.10 -9.17
C ARG A 14 -8.82 -12.70 -8.59
N GLN A 15 -8.25 -12.57 -7.40
CA GLN A 15 -7.97 -11.28 -6.79
C GLN A 15 -6.86 -10.55 -7.55
N GLU A 16 -5.76 -11.23 -7.88
CA GLU A 16 -4.67 -10.67 -8.69
C GLU A 16 -5.18 -10.16 -10.04
N GLN A 17 -5.97 -10.96 -10.77
CA GLN A 17 -6.58 -10.53 -12.03
C GLN A 17 -7.50 -9.32 -11.89
N GLN A 18 -8.19 -9.16 -10.75
CA GLN A 18 -9.03 -7.98 -10.49
C GLN A 18 -8.17 -6.73 -10.26
N PHE A 19 -7.05 -6.86 -9.59
CA PHE A 19 -6.12 -5.73 -9.39
C PHE A 19 -5.48 -5.28 -10.71
N ASP A 20 -5.07 -6.21 -11.56
CA ASP A 20 -4.49 -5.91 -12.87
C ASP A 20 -5.45 -5.15 -13.79
N ILE A 21 -6.76 -5.34 -13.62
CA ILE A 21 -7.78 -4.62 -14.39
C ILE A 21 -8.13 -3.28 -13.75
N ILE A 22 -8.34 -3.25 -12.43
CA ILE A 22 -8.89 -2.07 -11.76
C ILE A 22 -7.84 -0.97 -11.55
N LEU A 23 -6.57 -1.31 -11.36
CA LEU A 23 -5.53 -0.30 -11.10
C LEU A 23 -5.27 0.61 -12.30
N PRO A 24 -5.16 0.12 -13.56
CA PRO A 24 -5.08 0.99 -14.73
C PRO A 24 -6.30 1.91 -14.87
N LEU A 25 -7.51 1.40 -14.63
CA LEU A 25 -8.73 2.21 -14.66
C LEU A 25 -8.74 3.26 -13.54
N ALA A 26 -8.26 2.93 -12.36
CA ALA A 26 -8.13 3.86 -11.25
C ALA A 26 -7.02 4.91 -11.50
N GLU A 27 -6.00 4.59 -12.29
CA GLU A 27 -4.97 5.54 -12.69
C GLU A 27 -5.53 6.63 -13.61
N GLU A 28 -6.40 6.26 -14.52
CA GLU A 28 -7.10 7.19 -15.42
C GLU A 28 -8.27 7.93 -14.77
N ALA A 29 -8.80 7.40 -13.66
CA ALA A 29 -9.92 7.98 -12.96
C ALA A 29 -9.53 9.31 -12.30
N HIS A 30 -10.42 10.29 -12.39
CA HIS A 30 -10.28 11.59 -11.78
C HIS A 30 -11.36 11.81 -10.73
N ILE A 31 -10.98 11.82 -9.47
CA ILE A 31 -11.86 12.15 -8.36
C ILE A 31 -11.13 13.06 -7.37
N ASN A 32 -11.82 14.09 -6.92
CA ASN A 32 -11.25 15.07 -5.98
C ASN A 32 -11.86 14.88 -4.58
N ALA A 33 -11.79 13.64 -4.06
CA ALA A 33 -12.27 13.31 -2.73
C ALA A 33 -11.14 12.65 -1.93
N ILE A 34 -10.80 13.25 -0.80
CA ILE A 34 -9.88 12.67 0.21
C ILE A 34 -10.70 12.37 1.45
N ILE A 35 -10.68 11.12 1.88
CA ILE A 35 -11.41 10.64 3.07
C ILE A 35 -10.42 10.26 4.17
N PRO A 36 -10.74 10.44 5.46
CA PRO A 36 -9.91 10.00 6.58
C PRO A 36 -10.01 8.48 6.69
N VAL A 37 -9.01 7.76 6.19
CA VAL A 37 -9.00 6.28 6.08
C VAL A 37 -9.09 5.55 7.42
N ASP A 38 -8.83 6.25 8.52
CA ASP A 38 -8.90 5.77 9.90
C ASP A 38 -10.22 6.17 10.62
N ASP A 39 -11.19 6.74 9.92
CA ASP A 39 -12.49 7.07 10.47
C ASP A 39 -13.26 5.81 10.89
N ALA A 40 -14.05 5.94 11.96
CA ALA A 40 -14.87 4.86 12.50
C ALA A 40 -15.84 4.27 11.48
N ALA A 41 -16.31 5.07 10.51
CA ALA A 41 -17.18 4.64 9.42
C ALA A 41 -16.56 3.52 8.56
N PHE A 42 -15.23 3.40 8.54
CA PHE A 42 -14.49 2.42 7.72
C PHE A 42 -13.94 1.24 8.50
N GLN A 43 -14.16 1.16 9.82
CA GLN A 43 -13.57 0.09 10.64
C GLN A 43 -14.20 -1.29 10.39
N ASN A 44 -15.52 -1.36 10.23
CA ASN A 44 -16.20 -2.63 9.97
C ASN A 44 -17.57 -2.43 9.29
N PRO A 45 -17.65 -1.78 8.12
CA PRO A 45 -18.92 -1.58 7.44
C PRO A 45 -19.40 -2.87 6.77
N ALA A 46 -20.72 -3.04 6.63
CA ALA A 46 -21.30 -4.15 5.88
C ALA A 46 -20.87 -4.14 4.39
N SER A 47 -20.65 -2.97 3.83
CA SER A 47 -20.09 -2.75 2.49
C SER A 47 -19.17 -1.55 2.52
N MET A 48 -17.87 -1.77 2.28
CA MET A 48 -16.87 -0.70 2.22
C MET A 48 -17.17 0.28 1.07
N GLN A 49 -17.60 -0.21 -0.08
CA GLN A 49 -17.97 0.64 -1.21
C GLN A 49 -19.09 1.61 -0.85
N GLN A 50 -20.16 1.11 -0.21
CA GLN A 50 -21.27 1.95 0.21
C GLN A 50 -20.86 2.94 1.30
N ALA A 51 -20.05 2.51 2.26
CA ALA A 51 -19.54 3.40 3.31
C ALA A 51 -18.73 4.59 2.74
N ILE A 52 -17.91 4.36 1.72
CA ILE A 52 -17.18 5.43 1.04
C ILE A 52 -18.13 6.40 0.31
N ILE A 53 -19.12 5.85 -0.41
CA ILE A 53 -20.12 6.66 -1.12
C ILE A 53 -20.90 7.53 -0.13
N ASP A 54 -21.42 6.93 0.93
CA ASP A 54 -22.22 7.61 1.95
C ASP A 54 -21.38 8.66 2.70
N TYR A 55 -20.13 8.34 3.01
CA TYR A 55 -19.20 9.29 3.63
C TYR A 55 -18.99 10.51 2.74
N CYS A 56 -18.68 10.30 1.46
CA CYS A 56 -18.48 11.40 0.52
C CYS A 56 -19.74 12.26 0.38
N ALA A 57 -20.93 11.64 0.28
CA ALA A 57 -22.20 12.35 0.18
C ALA A 57 -22.48 13.19 1.44
N THR A 58 -22.29 12.61 2.63
CA THR A 58 -22.55 13.27 3.90
C THR A 58 -21.63 14.47 4.14
N HIS A 59 -20.37 14.36 3.71
CA HIS A 59 -19.36 15.41 3.91
C HIS A 59 -19.20 16.34 2.72
N GLN A 60 -20.13 16.32 1.76
CA GLN A 60 -20.14 17.18 0.57
C GLN A 60 -18.86 17.06 -0.27
N LEU A 61 -18.24 15.87 -0.26
CA LEU A 61 -17.13 15.54 -1.13
C LEU A 61 -17.67 15.05 -2.49
N GLN A 62 -16.80 15.04 -3.50
CA GLN A 62 -17.16 14.41 -4.78
C GLN A 62 -17.46 12.92 -4.55
N VAL A 63 -18.69 12.48 -4.91
CA VAL A 63 -19.14 11.11 -4.72
C VAL A 63 -18.65 10.23 -5.85
N PRO A 64 -17.89 9.15 -5.57
CA PRO A 64 -17.44 8.21 -6.60
C PRO A 64 -18.64 7.52 -7.29
N GLN A 65 -18.61 7.47 -8.63
CA GLN A 65 -19.68 6.87 -9.44
C GLN A 65 -19.28 5.49 -9.98
N THR A 66 -17.99 5.19 -10.04
CA THR A 66 -17.43 3.95 -10.61
C THR A 66 -16.54 3.24 -9.59
N LYS A 67 -16.33 1.94 -9.79
CA LYS A 67 -15.34 1.19 -8.97
C LYS A 67 -13.93 1.76 -9.10
N ALA A 68 -13.55 2.25 -10.27
CA ALA A 68 -12.27 2.87 -10.51
C ALA A 68 -12.09 4.16 -9.69
N GLU A 69 -13.12 5.01 -9.63
CA GLU A 69 -13.11 6.22 -8.78
C GLU A 69 -13.08 5.88 -7.30
N ILE A 70 -13.77 4.82 -6.84
CA ILE A 70 -13.68 4.36 -5.45
C ILE A 70 -12.24 3.94 -5.13
N VAL A 71 -11.62 3.12 -5.97
CA VAL A 71 -10.23 2.69 -5.78
C VAL A 71 -9.28 3.90 -5.80
N ARG A 72 -9.47 4.81 -6.75
CA ARG A 72 -8.67 6.05 -6.81
C ARG A 72 -8.82 6.88 -5.54
N CYS A 73 -10.04 7.08 -5.06
CA CYS A 73 -10.33 7.81 -3.80
C CYS A 73 -9.60 7.18 -2.62
N VAL A 74 -9.66 5.85 -2.48
CA VAL A 74 -8.96 5.13 -1.40
C VAL A 74 -7.45 5.30 -1.49
N LEU A 75 -6.85 5.08 -2.68
CA LEU A 75 -5.40 5.14 -2.83
C LEU A 75 -4.84 6.54 -2.60
N GLN A 76 -5.50 7.58 -3.09
CA GLN A 76 -5.05 8.96 -2.83
C GLN A 76 -5.28 9.38 -1.37
N SER A 77 -6.31 8.86 -0.71
CA SER A 77 -6.54 9.08 0.73
C SER A 77 -5.49 8.40 1.60
N LEU A 78 -5.07 7.18 1.24
CA LEU A 78 -3.93 6.50 1.88
C LEU A 78 -2.63 7.29 1.69
N ALA A 79 -2.36 7.78 0.49
CA ALA A 79 -1.19 8.60 0.21
C ALA A 79 -1.18 9.90 1.03
N ALA A 80 -2.34 10.56 1.15
CA ALA A 80 -2.50 11.74 2.00
C ALA A 80 -2.25 11.42 3.49
N LYS A 81 -2.73 10.26 3.97
CA LYS A 81 -2.48 9.82 5.35
C LYS A 81 -1.00 9.52 5.60
N TYR A 82 -0.30 8.93 4.64
CA TYR A 82 1.15 8.73 4.76
C TYR A 82 1.90 10.08 4.79
N ALA A 83 1.45 11.06 4.01
CA ALA A 83 2.04 12.40 4.05
C ALA A 83 1.80 13.09 5.40
N GLU A 84 0.61 13.00 5.96
CA GLU A 84 0.29 13.51 7.30
C GLU A 84 1.19 12.87 8.37
N ALA A 85 1.27 11.54 8.39
CA ALA A 85 2.11 10.80 9.33
C ALA A 85 3.59 11.19 9.19
N THR A 86 4.09 11.30 7.95
CA THR A 86 5.46 11.71 7.66
C THR A 86 5.73 13.14 8.13
N ALA A 87 4.78 14.05 7.95
CA ALA A 87 4.89 15.42 8.45
C ALA A 87 4.96 15.49 9.98
N HIS A 88 4.21 14.63 10.68
CA HIS A 88 4.32 14.51 12.14
C HIS A 88 5.68 13.94 12.58
N LEU A 89 6.19 12.90 11.91
CA LEU A 89 7.51 12.35 12.20
C LEU A 89 8.63 13.37 11.98
N ASN A 90 8.56 14.15 10.89
CA ASN A 90 9.54 15.17 10.58
C ASN A 90 9.67 16.27 11.65
N LYS A 91 8.60 16.52 12.44
CA LYS A 91 8.66 17.46 13.58
C LYS A 91 9.49 16.94 14.75
N MET A 92 9.67 15.60 14.84
CA MET A 92 10.39 14.94 15.93
C MET A 92 11.80 14.53 15.54
N LEU A 93 12.14 14.54 14.26
CA LEU A 93 13.42 14.11 13.74
C LEU A 93 14.40 15.27 13.61
N PRO A 94 15.71 15.06 13.86
CA PRO A 94 16.74 16.08 13.69
C PRO A 94 16.95 16.46 12.21
N GLN A 95 16.56 15.58 11.29
CA GLN A 95 16.60 15.81 9.84
C GLN A 95 15.33 15.24 9.20
N PRO A 96 14.78 15.91 8.18
CA PRO A 96 13.59 15.43 7.50
C PRO A 96 13.85 14.10 6.76
N ILE A 97 12.77 13.33 6.64
CA ILE A 97 12.76 12.09 5.87
C ILE A 97 13.02 12.41 4.40
N LYS A 98 14.01 11.75 3.80
CA LYS A 98 14.44 11.97 2.40
C LYS A 98 13.90 10.96 1.42
N CYS A 99 13.42 9.81 1.89
CA CYS A 99 12.77 8.79 1.08
C CYS A 99 11.86 7.92 1.96
N MET A 100 10.89 7.26 1.35
CA MET A 100 10.03 6.28 2.02
C MET A 100 10.22 4.93 1.38
N HIS A 101 10.42 3.88 2.18
CA HIS A 101 10.42 2.50 1.72
C HIS A 101 9.07 1.84 2.01
N ILE A 102 8.43 1.31 0.97
CA ILE A 102 7.21 0.49 1.10
C ILE A 102 7.60 -0.97 0.90
N ILE A 103 7.30 -1.82 1.87
CA ILE A 103 7.61 -3.25 1.87
C ILE A 103 6.33 -4.09 1.97
N GLY A 104 6.45 -5.38 1.68
CA GLY A 104 5.30 -6.30 1.67
C GLY A 104 4.48 -6.19 0.39
N GLY A 105 3.31 -6.83 0.34
CA GLY A 105 2.45 -6.87 -0.85
C GLY A 105 2.04 -5.50 -1.39
N GLY A 106 1.90 -4.49 -0.53
CA GLY A 106 1.56 -3.13 -0.92
C GLY A 106 2.63 -2.46 -1.81
N SER A 107 3.89 -2.91 -1.73
CA SER A 107 4.99 -2.36 -2.56
C SER A 107 4.78 -2.59 -4.06
N GLN A 108 3.95 -3.56 -4.45
CA GLN A 108 3.64 -3.85 -5.85
C GLN A 108 2.62 -2.88 -6.45
N ASN A 109 1.89 -2.13 -5.64
CA ASN A 109 0.91 -1.17 -6.13
C ASN A 109 1.61 0.12 -6.63
N LYS A 110 1.96 0.13 -7.92
CA LYS A 110 2.67 1.25 -8.55
C LYS A 110 1.90 2.56 -8.47
N LEU A 111 0.57 2.52 -8.58
CA LEU A 111 -0.28 3.69 -8.45
C LEU A 111 -0.21 4.29 -7.04
N LEU A 112 -0.32 3.45 -6.00
CA LEU A 112 -0.18 3.91 -4.61
C LEU A 112 1.21 4.50 -4.35
N ASN A 113 2.27 3.83 -4.84
CA ASN A 113 3.65 4.29 -4.67
C ASN A 113 3.85 5.67 -5.31
N ARG A 114 3.31 5.90 -6.52
CA ARG A 114 3.38 7.18 -7.21
C ARG A 114 2.60 8.26 -6.45
N LEU A 115 1.34 7.99 -6.10
CA LEU A 115 0.51 8.94 -5.33
C LEU A 115 1.15 9.29 -3.98
N THR A 116 1.78 8.31 -3.33
CA THR A 116 2.49 8.52 -2.08
C THR A 116 3.72 9.42 -2.29
N SER A 117 4.51 9.18 -3.34
CA SER A 117 5.67 10.01 -3.67
C SER A 117 5.26 11.47 -3.99
N GLU A 118 4.17 11.64 -4.73
CA GLU A 118 3.59 12.96 -5.05
C GLU A 118 3.12 13.68 -3.77
N ALA A 119 2.41 12.97 -2.88
CA ALA A 119 1.90 13.56 -1.64
C ALA A 119 3.00 13.90 -0.63
N LEU A 120 4.06 13.11 -0.55
CA LEU A 120 5.18 13.34 0.35
C LEU A 120 6.20 14.36 -0.19
N GLY A 121 6.31 14.52 -1.49
CA GLY A 121 7.37 15.29 -2.13
C GLY A 121 8.78 14.63 -2.02
N VAL A 122 8.85 13.34 -1.70
CA VAL A 122 10.10 12.57 -1.62
C VAL A 122 9.96 11.24 -2.36
N PRO A 123 11.07 10.63 -2.84
CA PRO A 123 11.02 9.33 -3.50
C PRO A 123 10.41 8.24 -2.63
N VAL A 124 9.58 7.40 -3.26
CA VAL A 124 9.10 6.14 -2.70
C VAL A 124 9.85 4.99 -3.36
N ILE A 125 10.45 4.14 -2.55
CA ILE A 125 11.22 2.97 -2.99
C ILE A 125 10.42 1.72 -2.64
N ALA A 126 10.03 0.95 -3.66
CA ALA A 126 9.42 -0.35 -3.47
C ALA A 126 10.48 -1.35 -3.00
N GLY A 127 10.28 -1.94 -1.84
CA GLY A 127 11.15 -2.97 -1.27
C GLY A 127 10.60 -4.38 -1.51
N PRO A 128 11.28 -5.39 -0.92
CA PRO A 128 10.87 -6.79 -1.08
C PRO A 128 9.45 -7.05 -0.59
N ILE A 129 8.73 -7.92 -1.30
CA ILE A 129 7.40 -8.39 -0.88
C ILE A 129 7.52 -9.16 0.45
N GLU A 130 8.50 -10.06 0.53
CA GLU A 130 8.77 -10.92 1.68
C GLU A 130 9.86 -10.34 2.61
N ALA A 131 9.86 -9.02 2.82
CA ALA A 131 10.90 -8.33 3.58
C ALA A 131 11.08 -8.89 5.00
N THR A 132 9.99 -9.27 5.67
CA THR A 132 10.03 -9.84 7.02
C THR A 132 10.70 -11.21 7.03
N GLY A 133 10.33 -12.09 6.10
CA GLY A 133 10.93 -13.41 5.94
C GLY A 133 12.42 -13.32 5.61
N MET A 134 12.77 -12.49 4.63
CA MET A 134 14.16 -12.23 4.24
C MET A 134 14.98 -11.69 5.41
N GLY A 135 14.46 -10.68 6.13
CA GLY A 135 15.14 -10.10 7.26
C GLY A 135 15.41 -11.11 8.38
N ASN A 136 14.45 -12.00 8.65
CA ASN A 136 14.58 -13.05 9.64
C ASN A 136 15.68 -14.07 9.26
N ILE A 137 15.66 -14.57 8.02
CA ILE A 137 16.65 -15.51 7.51
C ILE A 137 18.05 -14.91 7.51
N LEU A 138 18.18 -13.69 6.98
CA LEU A 138 19.49 -13.02 6.87
C LEU A 138 20.08 -12.65 8.24
N THR A 139 19.22 -12.31 9.22
CA THR A 139 19.68 -12.08 10.59
C THR A 139 20.19 -13.36 11.24
N GLN A 140 19.56 -14.51 10.98
CA GLN A 140 20.07 -15.80 11.46
C GLN A 140 21.39 -16.19 10.78
N ALA A 141 21.55 -15.94 9.47
CA ALA A 141 22.79 -16.17 8.73
C ALA A 141 23.92 -15.28 9.27
N LEU A 142 23.63 -14.01 9.57
CA LEU A 142 24.58 -13.10 10.23
C LEU A 142 25.00 -13.64 11.62
N ALA A 143 24.03 -14.08 12.43
CA ALA A 143 24.32 -14.63 13.75
C ALA A 143 25.18 -15.92 13.72
N LYS A 144 25.06 -16.71 12.63
CA LYS A 144 25.88 -17.90 12.40
C LYS A 144 27.24 -17.61 11.76
N GLY A 145 27.51 -16.37 11.37
CA GLY A 145 28.73 -15.99 10.68
C GLY A 145 28.79 -16.37 9.19
N GLU A 146 27.66 -16.76 8.60
CA GLU A 146 27.51 -17.03 7.16
C GLU A 146 27.46 -15.73 6.35
N ILE A 147 27.04 -14.65 6.97
CA ILE A 147 27.12 -13.25 6.50
C ILE A 147 28.01 -12.51 7.46
N LYS A 148 28.96 -11.75 6.93
CA LYS A 148 30.00 -11.11 7.70
C LYS A 148 29.49 -9.95 8.56
N ASP A 149 28.66 -9.08 7.95
CA ASP A 149 28.20 -7.84 8.56
C ASP A 149 26.88 -7.35 7.94
N ILE A 150 26.37 -6.26 8.49
CA ILE A 150 25.11 -5.63 8.02
C ILE A 150 25.22 -5.10 6.58
N ASP A 151 26.39 -4.70 6.13
CA ASP A 151 26.55 -4.16 4.77
C ASP A 151 26.50 -5.27 3.72
N GLU A 152 27.06 -6.43 4.03
CA GLU A 152 26.90 -7.64 3.20
C GLU A 152 25.44 -8.11 3.21
N LEU A 153 24.77 -8.13 4.37
CA LEU A 153 23.33 -8.44 4.48
C LEU A 153 22.52 -7.52 3.56
N ARG A 154 22.75 -6.21 3.61
CA ARG A 154 22.08 -5.23 2.74
C ARG A 154 22.40 -5.42 1.27
N ALA A 155 23.62 -5.86 0.93
CA ALA A 155 24.00 -6.18 -0.44
C ALA A 155 23.20 -7.36 -0.99
N VAL A 156 23.02 -8.43 -0.19
CA VAL A 156 22.18 -9.58 -0.55
C VAL A 156 20.74 -9.14 -0.82
N VAL A 157 20.18 -8.31 0.06
CA VAL A 157 18.80 -7.78 -0.15
C VAL A 157 18.72 -7.01 -1.47
N ARG A 158 19.66 -6.12 -1.76
CA ARG A 158 19.68 -5.33 -3.02
C ARG A 158 19.79 -6.17 -4.29
N GLN A 159 20.40 -7.35 -4.23
CA GLN A 159 20.51 -8.28 -5.36
C GLN A 159 19.26 -9.14 -5.54
N SER A 160 18.35 -9.16 -4.57
CA SER A 160 17.16 -10.00 -4.55
C SER A 160 15.88 -9.26 -4.96
N ILE A 161 16.00 -7.96 -5.34
CA ILE A 161 14.87 -7.07 -5.67
C ILE A 161 14.81 -6.83 -7.18
#